data_a1cefc4e710ad1ecbdbfd810fe2a133b
#
_entry.id   a1cefc4e710ad1ecbdbfd810fe2a133b
#
_cell.length_a   1.000
_cell.length_b   1.000
_cell.length_c   1.000
_cell.angle_alpha   90.00
_cell.angle_beta   90.00
_cell.angle_gamma   90.00
#
_symmetry.space_group_name_H-M   'P 1'
#
loop_
_entity.id
_entity.type
_entity.pdbx_description
1 polymer ?
#
loop_
_entity_poly.entity_id
_entity_poly.type
_entity_poly.pdbx_seq_one_letter_code
_entity_poly.pdbx_strand_id
1 'polypeptide(L)'
;MFHYSKRNITRKRQYEDGNVPPRSTTRAPRDATSAPSVTSLGATSGEERASGSGSVASSATGTSTLDLALRMVEFLAMQSRPLALAQIAAHFSASKATVYRHLVTLQRHGFVRQDPETGRYDAGVKLMVLGEALRARFDVLSAARAELMELRDRTGQAVTICALIDGEVVVLELVQGRTLIEFATRPGTRLDFHASAHGKVWLAFGDDHLLTQVLSTPLKNWTPHTLTDPDALRSEVIRVRQRGWSTAPDEVLTGVNTLAAPIFDHRGTLVGSLAIVGATQFIPPDPPDTQVAEVTGTAARISRSLGWRS
;
A
#
# COMPACT_ATOMS: atom_id res chain seq x y z
N MET A 1 -31.66 40.46 -9.34
CA MET A 1 -31.70 41.66 -8.49
C MET A 1 -31.69 41.18 -7.04
N PHE A 2 -30.54 40.85 -6.49
CA PHE A 2 -30.34 40.62 -5.04
C PHE A 2 -28.92 41.02 -4.66
N HIS A 3 -28.85 41.93 -3.69
CA HIS A 3 -27.67 42.64 -3.21
C HIS A 3 -26.75 41.75 -2.39
N TYR A 4 -25.44 41.82 -2.69
CA TYR A 4 -24.34 41.29 -1.88
C TYR A 4 -23.88 42.39 -0.90
N SER A 5 -24.02 42.17 0.38
CA SER A 5 -23.50 43.04 1.44
C SER A 5 -22.17 42.50 1.98
N LYS A 6 -21.12 43.30 1.83
CA LYS A 6 -19.81 43.14 2.45
C LYS A 6 -19.87 43.51 3.92
N ARG A 7 -19.34 42.69 4.82
CA ARG A 7 -18.83 43.14 6.13
C ARG A 7 -17.46 42.60 6.42
N ASN A 8 -16.52 43.53 6.43
CA ASN A 8 -15.17 43.41 7.02
C ASN A 8 -15.28 43.28 8.53
N ILE A 9 -14.54 42.37 9.15
CA ILE A 9 -14.15 42.47 10.56
C ILE A 9 -12.65 42.12 10.66
N THR A 10 -11.87 43.16 10.84
CA THR A 10 -10.46 43.18 11.28
C THR A 10 -10.40 42.81 12.75
N ARG A 11 -9.60 41.86 13.16
CA ARG A 11 -9.14 41.72 14.54
C ARG A 11 -7.65 41.37 14.56
N LYS A 12 -6.84 42.43 14.82
CA LYS A 12 -5.48 42.35 15.35
C LYS A 12 -5.54 41.80 16.79
N ARG A 13 -4.67 40.87 17.13
CA ARG A 13 -4.16 40.69 18.49
C ARG A 13 -2.67 40.43 18.44
N GLN A 14 -1.95 41.33 19.08
CA GLN A 14 -0.56 41.32 19.53
C GLN A 14 -0.35 40.14 20.49
N TYR A 15 0.81 39.52 20.39
CA TYR A 15 1.49 38.92 21.53
C TYR A 15 2.97 39.30 21.47
N GLU A 16 3.35 40.03 22.49
CA GLU A 16 4.71 40.45 22.83
C GLU A 16 5.43 39.34 23.61
N ASP A 17 6.71 39.26 23.34
CA ASP A 17 7.87 38.98 24.19
C ASP A 17 7.90 37.84 25.21
N GLY A 18 9.02 37.10 25.10
CA GLY A 18 9.80 36.73 26.24
C GLY A 18 10.17 35.27 26.43
N ASN A 19 11.36 34.94 26.06
CA ASN A 19 12.32 34.16 26.84
C ASN A 19 13.02 33.03 26.11
N VAL A 20 14.27 33.25 25.75
CA VAL A 20 15.25 32.25 25.29
C VAL A 20 16.21 31.96 26.44
N PRO A 21 16.41 30.74 26.90
CA PRO A 21 17.55 30.37 27.72
C PRO A 21 18.70 29.77 26.88
N PRO A 22 19.95 29.82 27.40
CA PRO A 22 21.17 29.78 26.62
C PRO A 22 21.70 28.39 26.29
N ARG A 23 22.49 28.37 25.22
CA ARG A 23 23.29 27.22 24.74
C ARG A 23 24.37 26.86 25.76
N SER A 24 24.48 25.59 26.12
CA SER A 24 25.67 25.03 26.74
C SER A 24 26.48 24.25 25.70
N THR A 25 27.68 24.74 25.46
CA THR A 25 28.77 24.08 24.74
C THR A 25 29.43 23.06 25.67
N THR A 26 29.55 21.81 25.22
CA THR A 26 30.57 20.93 25.80
C THR A 26 31.26 20.16 24.68
N ARG A 27 32.57 20.31 24.72
CA ARG A 27 33.63 19.93 23.78
C ARG A 27 34.01 18.45 24.01
N ALA A 28 34.24 17.74 22.91
CA ALA A 28 34.80 16.37 22.88
C ALA A 28 36.25 16.30 23.35
N PRO A 29 36.77 15.13 23.68
CA PRO A 29 38.15 14.81 23.39
C PRO A 29 38.29 13.75 22.27
N ARG A 30 39.26 14.03 21.42
CA ARG A 30 39.89 13.11 20.48
C ARG A 30 40.78 12.17 21.28
N ASP A 31 40.83 10.89 20.89
CA ASP A 31 42.06 10.12 20.94
C ASP A 31 42.10 9.11 19.80
N ALA A 32 43.24 9.09 19.15
CA ALA A 32 43.65 8.26 18.06
C ALA A 32 44.40 7.04 18.61
N THR A 33 44.26 5.88 17.96
CA THR A 33 45.40 4.94 17.83
C THR A 33 45.13 3.87 16.75
N SER A 34 45.85 3.94 15.68
CA SER A 34 46.70 2.99 14.96
C SER A 34 46.12 1.66 14.51
N ALA A 35 46.23 1.48 13.20
CA ALA A 35 46.30 0.21 12.47
C ALA A 35 47.59 -0.59 12.77
N PRO A 36 47.63 -1.85 12.41
CA PRO A 36 48.70 -2.28 11.50
C PRO A 36 48.24 -3.11 10.30
N SER A 37 48.92 -2.87 9.22
CA SER A 37 49.02 -3.63 7.96
C SER A 37 49.93 -4.84 8.13
N VAL A 38 49.58 -5.99 7.46
CA VAL A 38 50.53 -7.05 7.07
C VAL A 38 50.03 -7.67 5.75
N THR A 39 50.60 -7.38 4.68
CA THR A 39 51.53 -8.00 3.73
C THR A 39 51.25 -9.43 3.28
N SER A 40 51.09 -9.51 1.97
CA SER A 40 51.15 -10.52 0.91
C SER A 40 51.96 -11.79 1.14
N LEU A 41 51.54 -12.86 0.43
CA LEU A 41 52.26 -13.90 -0.34
C LEU A 41 51.28 -15.06 -0.57
N GLY A 42 51.05 -15.67 -1.71
CA GLY A 42 51.81 -16.00 -2.85
C GLY A 42 51.09 -17.16 -3.57
N ALA A 43 51.22 -17.24 -4.85
CA ALA A 43 50.65 -18.10 -5.86
C ALA A 43 50.72 -19.62 -5.58
N THR A 44 49.77 -20.40 -6.16
CA THR A 44 50.01 -21.35 -7.28
C THR A 44 48.76 -22.12 -7.69
N SER A 45 48.47 -22.05 -8.96
CA SER A 45 47.97 -23.04 -9.95
C SER A 45 47.31 -24.35 -9.50
N GLY A 46 46.15 -24.63 -10.10
CA GLY A 46 45.51 -25.93 -10.18
C GLY A 46 44.25 -25.90 -11.03
N GLU A 47 44.37 -26.20 -12.32
CA GLU A 47 43.26 -26.49 -13.22
C GLU A 47 42.57 -27.78 -12.80
N GLU A 48 41.24 -27.75 -12.67
CA GLU A 48 40.42 -28.93 -12.97
C GLU A 48 39.05 -28.50 -13.52
N ARG A 49 38.79 -28.96 -14.74
CA ARG A 49 37.53 -28.86 -15.45
C ARG A 49 36.54 -29.85 -14.83
N ALA A 50 35.37 -29.34 -14.44
CA ALA A 50 34.17 -30.16 -14.35
C ALA A 50 33.00 -29.40 -14.98
N SER A 51 32.54 -29.91 -16.11
CA SER A 51 31.32 -29.55 -16.81
C SER A 51 30.09 -29.92 -15.96
N GLY A 52 29.31 -28.93 -15.55
CA GLY A 52 28.01 -29.09 -14.93
C GLY A 52 27.05 -28.10 -15.54
N SER A 53 26.26 -28.53 -16.51
CA SER A 53 25.17 -27.77 -17.11
C SER A 53 24.03 -27.57 -16.08
N GLY A 54 24.09 -26.49 -15.33
CA GLY A 54 22.98 -25.97 -14.55
C GLY A 54 22.33 -24.84 -15.33
N SER A 55 21.19 -25.10 -15.92
CA SER A 55 20.29 -24.08 -16.50
C SER A 55 19.87 -23.12 -15.41
N VAL A 56 20.60 -22.03 -15.25
CA VAL A 56 20.18 -20.87 -14.49
C VAL A 56 19.13 -20.18 -15.36
N ALA A 57 17.86 -20.23 -14.93
CA ALA A 57 16.81 -19.42 -15.50
C ALA A 57 17.29 -17.96 -15.51
N SER A 58 17.57 -17.44 -16.69
CA SER A 58 17.89 -16.03 -16.94
C SER A 58 16.68 -15.22 -16.51
N SER A 59 16.73 -14.61 -15.34
CA SER A 59 15.81 -13.53 -14.99
C SER A 59 16.01 -12.44 -16.04
N ALA A 60 14.99 -12.20 -16.87
CA ALA A 60 15.00 -11.15 -17.88
C ALA A 60 15.24 -9.81 -17.19
N THR A 61 16.47 -9.33 -17.26
CA THR A 61 16.86 -8.02 -16.72
C THR A 61 16.24 -6.97 -17.61
N GLY A 62 15.17 -6.31 -17.14
CA GLY A 62 14.56 -5.18 -17.83
C GLY A 62 15.56 -4.05 -18.09
N THR A 63 15.24 -3.15 -19.02
CA THR A 63 16.14 -2.01 -19.31
C THR A 63 16.08 -1.01 -18.15
N SER A 64 17.24 -0.71 -17.54
CA SER A 64 17.37 0.26 -16.42
C SER A 64 16.81 1.64 -16.73
N THR A 65 16.81 2.02 -18.01
CA THR A 65 16.25 3.28 -18.53
C THR A 65 14.72 3.31 -18.40
N LEU A 66 14.04 2.22 -18.73
CA LEU A 66 12.58 2.11 -18.62
C LEU A 66 12.17 2.02 -17.14
N ASP A 67 12.89 1.23 -16.34
CA ASP A 67 12.67 1.12 -14.90
C ASP A 67 12.71 2.49 -14.22
N LEU A 68 13.74 3.28 -14.49
CA LEU A 68 13.87 4.63 -13.94
C LEU A 68 12.70 5.53 -14.37
N ALA A 69 12.26 5.45 -15.63
CA ALA A 69 11.14 6.24 -16.13
C ALA A 69 9.81 5.89 -15.43
N LEU A 70 9.54 4.61 -15.24
CA LEU A 70 8.33 4.12 -14.54
C LEU A 70 8.34 4.55 -13.07
N ARG A 71 9.45 4.38 -12.37
CA ARG A 71 9.61 4.83 -10.98
C ARG A 71 9.44 6.35 -10.83
N MET A 72 9.84 7.14 -11.83
CA MET A 72 9.57 8.60 -11.82
C MET A 72 8.08 8.91 -11.93
N VAL A 73 7.34 8.17 -12.75
CA VAL A 73 5.88 8.32 -12.86
C VAL A 73 5.22 7.99 -11.52
N GLU A 74 5.55 6.84 -10.93
CA GLU A 74 5.03 6.42 -9.63
C GLU A 74 5.35 7.44 -8.53
N PHE A 75 6.59 7.88 -8.47
CA PHE A 75 7.03 8.87 -7.48
C PHE A 75 6.24 10.17 -7.59
N LEU A 76 6.09 10.73 -8.81
CA LEU A 76 5.35 11.97 -9.03
C LEU A 76 3.85 11.80 -8.73
N ALA A 77 3.25 10.66 -9.05
CA ALA A 77 1.85 10.39 -8.79
C ALA A 77 1.51 10.36 -7.28
N MET A 78 2.49 10.03 -6.43
CA MET A 78 2.31 9.98 -4.96
C MET A 78 2.65 11.30 -4.25
N GLN A 79 3.08 12.34 -4.98
CA GLN A 79 3.36 13.63 -4.37
C GLN A 79 2.09 14.47 -4.20
N SER A 80 2.01 15.21 -3.10
CA SER A 80 0.92 16.15 -2.83
C SER A 80 1.09 17.52 -3.53
N ARG A 81 2.25 17.77 -4.16
CA ARG A 81 2.57 19.04 -4.82
C ARG A 81 3.60 18.84 -5.94
N PRO A 82 3.59 19.70 -6.98
CA PRO A 82 4.57 19.66 -8.06
C PRO A 82 6.01 19.86 -7.57
N LEU A 83 6.97 19.11 -8.15
CA LEU A 83 8.37 19.09 -7.75
C LEU A 83 9.28 19.78 -8.79
N ALA A 84 10.35 20.42 -8.32
CA ALA A 84 11.40 20.94 -9.19
C ALA A 84 12.30 19.80 -9.70
N LEU A 85 12.88 19.96 -10.91
CA LEU A 85 13.82 19.00 -11.51
C LEU A 85 14.93 18.56 -10.53
N ALA A 86 15.46 19.50 -9.76
CA ALA A 86 16.54 19.23 -8.79
C ALA A 86 16.09 18.29 -7.66
N GLN A 87 14.84 18.39 -7.20
CA GLN A 87 14.28 17.53 -6.16
C GLN A 87 14.09 16.09 -6.67
N ILE A 88 13.61 15.95 -7.90
CA ILE A 88 13.44 14.64 -8.55
C ILE A 88 14.83 14.00 -8.76
N ALA A 89 15.81 14.76 -9.26
CA ALA A 89 17.17 14.28 -9.48
C ALA A 89 17.84 13.81 -8.18
N ALA A 90 17.66 14.55 -7.10
CA ALA A 90 18.18 14.19 -5.77
C ALA A 90 17.54 12.89 -5.24
N HIS A 91 16.21 12.73 -5.39
CA HIS A 91 15.49 11.53 -4.95
C HIS A 91 16.01 10.25 -5.61
N PHE A 92 16.29 10.30 -6.93
CA PHE A 92 16.76 9.14 -7.69
C PHE A 92 18.29 9.02 -7.74
N SER A 93 19.04 9.90 -7.06
CA SER A 93 20.52 9.96 -7.12
C SER A 93 21.04 10.00 -8.56
N ALA A 94 20.30 10.69 -9.46
CA ALA A 94 20.59 10.75 -10.89
C ALA A 94 20.96 12.17 -11.33
N SER A 95 21.71 12.31 -12.45
CA SER A 95 22.02 13.61 -12.98
C SER A 95 20.75 14.34 -13.47
N LYS A 96 20.72 15.69 -13.33
CA LYS A 96 19.62 16.52 -13.84
C LYS A 96 19.36 16.26 -15.35
N ALA A 97 20.42 16.06 -16.14
CA ALA A 97 20.32 15.78 -17.57
C ALA A 97 19.63 14.44 -17.85
N THR A 98 19.92 13.40 -17.06
CA THR A 98 19.26 12.09 -17.18
C THR A 98 17.78 12.20 -16.82
N VAL A 99 17.46 12.79 -15.67
CA VAL A 99 16.07 12.98 -15.22
C VAL A 99 15.28 13.81 -16.23
N TYR A 100 15.85 14.90 -16.72
CA TYR A 100 15.20 15.76 -17.73
C TYR A 100 14.82 15.00 -19.00
N ARG A 101 15.71 14.15 -19.54
CA ARG A 101 15.41 13.35 -20.75
C ARG A 101 14.24 12.40 -20.53
N HIS A 102 14.13 11.78 -19.36
CA HIS A 102 12.98 10.93 -19.00
C HIS A 102 11.71 11.74 -18.88
N LEU A 103 11.75 12.89 -18.16
CA LEU A 103 10.59 13.76 -17.97
C LEU A 103 10.05 14.30 -19.30
N VAL A 104 10.93 14.69 -20.25
CA VAL A 104 10.51 15.11 -21.61
C VAL A 104 9.77 13.98 -22.33
N THR A 105 10.27 12.76 -22.25
CA THR A 105 9.60 11.60 -22.86
C THR A 105 8.24 11.33 -22.20
N LEU A 106 8.20 11.30 -20.87
CA LEU A 106 6.98 11.07 -20.10
C LEU A 106 5.93 12.18 -20.34
N GLN A 107 6.38 13.43 -20.48
CA GLN A 107 5.52 14.57 -20.79
C GLN A 107 4.93 14.45 -22.20
N ARG A 108 5.72 14.06 -23.21
CA ARG A 108 5.23 13.80 -24.58
C ARG A 108 4.12 12.76 -24.58
N HIS A 109 4.20 11.76 -23.74
CA HIS A 109 3.20 10.71 -23.61
C HIS A 109 2.07 11.04 -22.62
N GLY A 110 2.10 12.22 -21.96
CA GLY A 110 1.05 12.68 -21.05
C GLY A 110 1.07 12.06 -19.66
N PHE A 111 2.10 11.27 -19.32
CA PHE A 111 2.27 10.69 -17.98
C PHE A 111 2.76 11.69 -16.94
N VAL A 112 3.44 12.74 -17.39
CA VAL A 112 3.94 13.85 -16.58
C VAL A 112 3.47 15.15 -17.23
N ARG A 113 3.21 16.17 -16.43
CA ARG A 113 3.02 17.55 -16.89
C ARG A 113 4.05 18.46 -16.25
N GLN A 114 4.41 19.53 -16.93
CA GLN A 114 5.21 20.62 -16.37
C GLN A 114 4.34 21.86 -16.28
N ASP A 115 4.34 22.49 -15.13
CA ASP A 115 3.69 23.78 -14.93
C ASP A 115 4.48 24.86 -15.69
N PRO A 116 3.85 25.59 -16.62
CA PRO A 116 4.55 26.58 -17.46
C PRO A 116 5.05 27.79 -16.68
N GLU A 117 4.43 28.15 -15.55
CA GLU A 117 4.80 29.33 -14.77
C GLU A 117 5.94 29.00 -13.80
N THR A 118 5.87 27.85 -13.12
CA THR A 118 6.85 27.48 -12.08
C THR A 118 7.94 26.55 -12.59
N GLY A 119 7.78 25.95 -13.78
CA GLY A 119 8.67 24.94 -14.34
C GLY A 119 8.71 23.63 -13.56
N ARG A 120 7.79 23.43 -12.59
CA ARG A 120 7.71 22.23 -11.74
C ARG A 120 6.98 21.10 -12.46
N TYR A 121 7.32 19.86 -12.10
CA TYR A 121 6.76 18.65 -12.67
C TYR A 121 5.75 18.01 -11.73
N ASP A 122 4.69 17.48 -12.31
CA ASP A 122 3.58 16.84 -11.64
C ASP A 122 3.09 15.62 -12.46
N ALA A 123 2.28 14.77 -11.84
CA ALA A 123 1.62 13.68 -12.54
C ALA A 123 0.73 14.21 -13.69
N GLY A 124 0.76 13.52 -14.81
CA GLY A 124 -0.02 13.88 -16.00
C GLY A 124 -1.44 13.29 -15.97
N VAL A 125 -2.38 13.97 -16.61
CA VAL A 125 -3.80 13.56 -16.66
C VAL A 125 -4.02 12.17 -17.29
N LYS A 126 -3.08 11.69 -18.09
CA LYS A 126 -3.17 10.36 -18.70
C LYS A 126 -3.25 9.23 -17.66
N LEU A 127 -2.60 9.38 -16.50
CA LEU A 127 -2.70 8.41 -15.41
C LEU A 127 -4.15 8.27 -14.93
N MET A 128 -4.85 9.40 -14.83
CA MET A 128 -6.27 9.42 -14.43
C MET A 128 -7.15 8.73 -15.50
N VAL A 129 -6.91 9.00 -16.78
CA VAL A 129 -7.65 8.35 -17.89
C VAL A 129 -7.40 6.84 -17.92
N LEU A 130 -6.15 6.41 -17.76
CA LEU A 130 -5.82 4.97 -17.72
C LEU A 130 -6.40 4.30 -16.49
N GLY A 131 -6.35 4.94 -15.32
CA GLY A 131 -6.96 4.44 -14.10
C GLY A 131 -8.47 4.24 -14.25
N GLU A 132 -9.18 5.20 -14.84
CA GLU A 132 -10.63 5.08 -15.10
C GLU A 132 -10.96 3.99 -16.12
N ALA A 133 -10.17 3.85 -17.18
CA ALA A 133 -10.34 2.78 -18.16
C ALA A 133 -10.10 1.37 -17.56
N LEU A 134 -9.18 1.25 -16.60
CA LEU A 134 -8.96 0.02 -15.85
C LEU A 134 -10.10 -0.23 -14.87
N ARG A 135 -10.56 0.79 -14.17
CA ARG A 135 -11.68 0.72 -13.21
C ARG A 135 -12.95 0.15 -13.86
N ALA A 136 -13.24 0.53 -15.11
CA ALA A 136 -14.36 0.01 -15.88
C ALA A 136 -14.26 -1.50 -16.21
N ARG A 137 -13.07 -2.09 -16.11
CA ARG A 137 -12.84 -3.53 -16.35
C ARG A 137 -12.98 -4.38 -15.08
N PHE A 138 -12.99 -3.76 -13.91
CA PHE A 138 -13.17 -4.45 -12.64
C PHE A 138 -14.65 -4.39 -12.24
N ASP A 139 -15.43 -5.35 -12.71
CA ASP A 139 -16.88 -5.46 -12.41
C ASP A 139 -17.16 -5.40 -10.91
N VAL A 140 -16.24 -5.92 -10.07
CA VAL A 140 -16.35 -5.89 -8.61
C VAL A 140 -16.42 -4.48 -8.05
N LEU A 141 -15.68 -3.51 -8.60
CA LEU A 141 -15.73 -2.11 -8.12
C LEU A 141 -17.03 -1.43 -8.50
N SER A 142 -17.50 -1.65 -9.73
CA SER A 142 -18.78 -1.10 -10.20
C SER A 142 -19.96 -1.63 -9.37
N ALA A 143 -19.92 -2.93 -9.06
CA ALA A 143 -20.92 -3.60 -8.23
C ALA A 143 -20.85 -3.17 -6.75
N ALA A 144 -19.66 -2.82 -6.25
CA ALA A 144 -19.44 -2.55 -4.84
C ALA A 144 -19.73 -1.11 -4.42
N ARG A 145 -19.63 -0.13 -5.32
CA ARG A 145 -19.53 1.30 -4.95
C ARG A 145 -20.63 1.81 -4.03
N ALA A 146 -21.88 1.50 -4.31
CA ALA A 146 -23.01 1.89 -3.46
C ALA A 146 -22.95 1.20 -2.10
N GLU A 147 -22.67 -0.09 -2.10
CA GLU A 147 -22.57 -0.95 -0.92
C GLU A 147 -21.44 -0.52 0.03
N LEU A 148 -20.30 -0.06 -0.51
CA LEU A 148 -19.18 0.46 0.29
C LEU A 148 -19.60 1.72 1.05
N MET A 149 -20.29 2.64 0.37
CA MET A 149 -20.78 3.88 0.97
C MET A 149 -21.80 3.60 2.08
N GLU A 150 -22.73 2.70 1.83
CA GLU A 150 -23.73 2.30 2.82
C GLU A 150 -23.11 1.59 4.03
N LEU A 151 -22.14 0.69 3.82
CA LEU A 151 -21.44 0.02 4.90
C LEU A 151 -20.68 1.01 5.77
N ARG A 152 -19.98 1.99 5.16
CA ARG A 152 -19.34 3.09 5.87
C ARG A 152 -20.35 3.87 6.72
N ASP A 153 -21.51 4.17 6.13
CA ASP A 153 -22.54 4.98 6.82
C ASP A 153 -23.17 4.24 8.01
N ARG A 154 -23.31 2.91 7.93
CA ARG A 154 -23.84 2.07 9.03
C ARG A 154 -22.79 1.83 10.12
N THR A 155 -21.52 1.64 9.75
CA THR A 155 -20.46 1.28 10.72
C THR A 155 -19.67 2.48 11.22
N GLY A 156 -19.65 3.58 10.49
CA GLY A 156 -18.79 4.74 10.74
C GLY A 156 -17.32 4.49 10.44
N GLN A 157 -16.92 3.24 10.11
CA GLN A 157 -15.53 2.84 9.88
C GLN A 157 -15.12 3.06 8.43
N ALA A 158 -13.81 3.16 8.18
CA ALA A 158 -13.28 3.12 6.83
C ALA A 158 -13.58 1.76 6.18
N VAL A 159 -13.94 1.78 4.89
CA VAL A 159 -14.27 0.57 4.12
C VAL A 159 -13.28 0.40 2.99
N THR A 160 -12.72 -0.78 2.86
CA THR A 160 -11.76 -1.12 1.80
C THR A 160 -12.25 -2.31 0.99
N ILE A 161 -11.90 -2.33 -0.29
CA ILE A 161 -12.06 -3.48 -1.16
C ILE A 161 -10.69 -3.82 -1.78
N CYS A 162 -10.35 -5.09 -1.78
CA CYS A 162 -9.10 -5.61 -2.34
C CYS A 162 -9.38 -6.68 -3.38
N ALA A 163 -8.43 -6.84 -4.32
CA ALA A 163 -8.38 -7.98 -5.24
C ALA A 163 -6.97 -8.54 -5.33
N LEU A 164 -6.84 -9.73 -5.91
CA LEU A 164 -5.55 -10.33 -6.25
C LEU A 164 -5.11 -9.80 -7.60
N ILE A 165 -3.99 -9.10 -7.65
CA ILE A 165 -3.37 -8.56 -8.86
C ILE A 165 -1.91 -9.01 -8.89
N ASP A 166 -1.51 -9.68 -9.96
CA ASP A 166 -0.14 -10.19 -10.13
C ASP A 166 0.36 -11.03 -8.94
N GLY A 167 -0.55 -11.78 -8.31
CA GLY A 167 -0.23 -12.64 -7.17
C GLY A 167 -0.13 -11.92 -5.82
N GLU A 168 -0.54 -10.64 -5.74
CA GLU A 168 -0.52 -9.82 -4.53
C GLU A 168 -1.91 -9.30 -4.17
N VAL A 169 -2.22 -9.19 -2.89
CA VAL A 169 -3.47 -8.58 -2.42
C VAL A 169 -3.33 -7.05 -2.48
N VAL A 170 -4.08 -6.42 -3.36
CA VAL A 170 -4.00 -4.99 -3.63
C VAL A 170 -5.29 -4.29 -3.24
N VAL A 171 -5.17 -3.17 -2.52
CA VAL A 171 -6.30 -2.28 -2.21
C VAL A 171 -6.75 -1.59 -3.49
N LEU A 172 -7.99 -1.81 -3.92
CA LEU A 172 -8.58 -1.20 -5.11
C LEU A 172 -9.30 0.11 -4.81
N GLU A 173 -10.05 0.16 -3.71
CA GLU A 173 -10.83 1.31 -3.30
C GLU A 173 -10.79 1.47 -1.79
N LEU A 174 -10.90 2.72 -1.35
CA LEU A 174 -11.04 3.13 0.03
C LEU A 174 -12.19 4.14 0.11
N VAL A 175 -13.18 3.85 0.92
CA VAL A 175 -14.18 4.83 1.37
C VAL A 175 -13.79 5.24 2.78
N GLN A 176 -13.47 6.52 2.94
CA GLN A 176 -13.07 7.08 4.24
C GLN A 176 -14.19 6.93 5.26
N GLY A 177 -13.83 6.60 6.51
CA GLY A 177 -14.74 6.51 7.63
C GLY A 177 -15.29 7.87 8.07
N ARG A 178 -16.01 7.85 9.18
CA ARG A 178 -16.55 9.05 9.84
C ARG A 178 -15.96 9.26 11.23
N THR A 179 -14.89 8.51 11.54
CA THR A 179 -14.19 8.63 12.82
C THR A 179 -13.21 9.80 12.77
N LEU A 180 -12.93 10.39 13.95
CA LEU A 180 -12.02 11.53 14.06
C LEU A 180 -10.57 11.16 13.67
N ILE A 181 -10.18 9.91 13.92
CA ILE A 181 -8.87 9.34 13.56
C ILE A 181 -9.15 8.19 12.59
N GLU A 182 -8.61 8.28 11.39
CA GLU A 182 -8.77 7.25 10.37
C GLU A 182 -7.51 6.39 10.26
N PHE A 183 -7.74 5.09 10.22
CA PHE A 183 -6.77 4.10 9.82
C PHE A 183 -7.18 3.57 8.45
N ALA A 184 -6.44 3.95 7.40
CA ALA A 184 -6.81 3.56 6.06
C ALA A 184 -5.58 3.31 5.19
N THR A 185 -5.69 2.29 4.36
CA THR A 185 -4.69 1.96 3.34
C THR A 185 -5.11 2.54 2.00
N ARG A 186 -4.21 3.27 1.35
CA ARG A 186 -4.49 3.92 0.06
C ARG A 186 -4.69 2.88 -1.06
N PRO A 187 -5.54 3.16 -2.06
CA PRO A 187 -5.59 2.36 -3.28
C PRO A 187 -4.20 2.17 -3.88
N GLY A 188 -3.91 0.95 -4.36
CA GLY A 188 -2.59 0.52 -4.83
C GLY A 188 -1.66 -0.03 -3.75
N THR A 189 -2.02 0.07 -2.45
CA THR A 189 -1.24 -0.56 -1.39
C THR A 189 -1.34 -2.09 -1.49
N ARG A 190 -0.19 -2.76 -1.38
CA ARG A 190 -0.07 -4.22 -1.32
C ARG A 190 -0.14 -4.66 0.14
N LEU A 191 -0.92 -5.68 0.40
CA LEU A 191 -1.14 -6.22 1.74
C LEU A 191 -0.55 -7.62 1.86
N ASP A 192 0.12 -7.90 2.98
CA ASP A 192 0.63 -9.24 3.25
C ASP A 192 -0.51 -10.22 3.51
N PHE A 193 -0.39 -11.43 2.96
CA PHE A 193 -1.39 -12.49 3.10
C PHE A 193 -1.59 -12.94 4.55
N HIS A 194 -0.52 -13.07 5.31
CA HIS A 194 -0.56 -13.61 6.68
C HIS A 194 -0.98 -12.58 7.72
N ALA A 195 -0.61 -11.32 7.53
CA ALA A 195 -0.78 -10.26 8.53
C ALA A 195 -2.05 -9.42 8.33
N SER A 196 -2.72 -9.49 7.17
CA SER A 196 -3.93 -8.71 6.91
C SER A 196 -5.18 -9.57 6.87
N ALA A 197 -6.32 -9.02 7.31
CA ALA A 197 -7.60 -9.71 7.22
C ALA A 197 -8.00 -10.00 5.77
N HIS A 198 -7.75 -9.07 4.84
CA HIS A 198 -7.91 -9.32 3.41
C HIS A 198 -7.07 -10.49 2.92
N GLY A 199 -5.79 -10.52 3.31
CA GLY A 199 -4.88 -11.61 2.94
C GLY A 199 -5.34 -12.96 3.43
N LYS A 200 -5.80 -13.06 4.68
CA LYS A 200 -6.33 -14.30 5.26
C LYS A 200 -7.61 -14.78 4.54
N VAL A 201 -8.47 -13.85 4.07
CA VAL A 201 -9.60 -14.19 3.20
C VAL A 201 -9.10 -14.82 1.89
N TRP A 202 -8.07 -14.25 1.25
CA TRP A 202 -7.49 -14.82 0.04
C TRP A 202 -6.84 -16.19 0.28
N LEU A 203 -6.17 -16.41 1.41
CA LEU A 203 -5.64 -17.73 1.79
C LEU A 203 -6.73 -18.77 2.06
N ALA A 204 -7.90 -18.33 2.54
CA ALA A 204 -8.99 -19.24 2.89
C ALA A 204 -9.88 -19.61 1.70
N PHE A 205 -10.09 -18.71 0.76
CA PHE A 205 -11.07 -18.87 -0.32
C PHE A 205 -10.49 -18.76 -1.74
N GLY A 206 -9.19 -18.36 -1.86
CA GLY A 206 -8.48 -18.32 -3.13
C GLY A 206 -7.93 -19.68 -3.56
N ASP A 207 -6.92 -19.67 -4.42
CA ASP A 207 -6.26 -20.88 -4.91
C ASP A 207 -5.60 -21.64 -3.75
N ASP A 208 -5.77 -22.98 -3.71
CA ASP A 208 -5.23 -23.84 -2.65
C ASP A 208 -3.68 -23.83 -2.60
N HIS A 209 -3.01 -23.49 -3.70
CA HIS A 209 -1.55 -23.36 -3.75
C HIS A 209 -1.04 -22.06 -3.08
N LEU A 210 -1.89 -21.05 -2.90
CA LEU A 210 -1.51 -19.74 -2.40
C LEU A 210 -0.91 -19.83 -0.99
N LEU A 211 -1.53 -20.60 -0.09
CA LEU A 211 -1.02 -20.80 1.26
C LEU A 211 0.37 -21.46 1.25
N THR A 212 0.57 -22.47 0.42
CA THR A 212 1.86 -23.14 0.27
C THR A 212 2.93 -22.18 -0.25
N GLN A 213 2.59 -21.36 -1.23
CA GLN A 213 3.48 -20.33 -1.76
C GLN A 213 3.86 -19.28 -0.70
N VAL A 214 2.90 -18.78 0.06
CA VAL A 214 3.14 -17.81 1.15
C VAL A 214 4.05 -18.40 2.22
N LEU A 215 3.84 -19.66 2.59
CA LEU A 215 4.65 -20.35 3.60
C LEU A 215 6.04 -20.79 3.10
N SER A 216 6.34 -20.67 1.80
CA SER A 216 7.66 -20.96 1.24
C SER A 216 8.70 -19.86 1.54
N THR A 217 8.26 -18.70 2.01
CA THR A 217 9.13 -17.56 2.36
C THR A 217 8.93 -17.16 3.83
N PRO A 218 9.94 -16.58 4.49
CA PRO A 218 9.80 -16.08 5.84
C PRO A 218 8.67 -15.04 5.93
N LEU A 219 7.76 -15.23 6.88
CA LEU A 219 6.65 -14.31 7.15
C LEU A 219 7.18 -13.06 7.86
N LYS A 220 6.85 -11.88 7.32
CA LYS A 220 7.32 -10.61 7.87
C LYS A 220 6.62 -10.32 9.21
N ASN A 221 7.40 -9.99 10.22
CA ASN A 221 6.88 -9.53 11.51
C ASN A 221 6.71 -8.00 11.49
N TRP A 222 5.48 -7.52 11.66
CA TRP A 222 5.13 -6.10 11.73
C TRP A 222 4.97 -5.62 13.17
N THR A 223 4.40 -6.47 14.02
CA THR A 223 4.15 -6.22 15.44
C THR A 223 4.38 -7.51 16.21
N PRO A 224 4.47 -7.48 17.56
CA PRO A 224 4.52 -8.69 18.37
C PRO A 224 3.30 -9.63 18.22
N HIS A 225 2.20 -9.13 17.62
CA HIS A 225 0.96 -9.88 17.41
C HIS A 225 0.84 -10.45 16.00
N THR A 226 1.76 -10.11 15.09
CA THR A 226 1.75 -10.64 13.71
C THR A 226 1.84 -12.16 13.73
N LEU A 227 0.95 -12.80 12.99
CA LEU A 227 0.90 -14.26 12.87
C LEU A 227 2.02 -14.74 11.93
N THR A 228 3.18 -15.11 12.50
CA THR A 228 4.37 -15.56 11.76
C THR A 228 4.65 -17.05 11.85
N ASP A 229 3.98 -17.77 12.76
CA ASP A 229 4.09 -19.22 12.86
C ASP A 229 3.27 -19.91 11.75
N PRO A 230 3.89 -20.78 10.92
CA PRO A 230 3.20 -21.47 9.82
C PRO A 230 2.00 -22.30 10.24
N ASP A 231 2.07 -23.00 11.37
CA ASP A 231 0.99 -23.90 11.82
C ASP A 231 -0.17 -23.10 12.42
N ALA A 232 0.14 -22.01 13.11
CA ALA A 232 -0.86 -21.06 13.58
C ALA A 232 -1.59 -20.38 12.40
N LEU A 233 -0.86 -20.02 11.32
CA LEU A 233 -1.47 -19.47 10.10
C LEU A 233 -2.36 -20.49 9.39
N ARG A 234 -1.93 -21.77 9.27
CA ARG A 234 -2.78 -22.86 8.71
C ARG A 234 -4.08 -23.01 9.50
N SER A 235 -3.96 -23.01 10.84
CA SER A 235 -5.11 -23.11 11.73
C SER A 235 -6.06 -21.92 11.58
N GLU A 236 -5.53 -20.70 11.44
CA GLU A 236 -6.35 -19.51 11.22
C GLU A 236 -7.06 -19.54 9.87
N VAL A 237 -6.38 -19.96 8.80
CA VAL A 237 -7.00 -20.10 7.46
C VAL A 237 -8.18 -21.09 7.50
N ILE A 238 -8.05 -22.20 8.22
CA ILE A 238 -9.15 -23.16 8.41
C ILE A 238 -10.32 -22.49 9.15
N ARG A 239 -10.05 -21.74 10.23
CA ARG A 239 -11.09 -21.01 10.98
C ARG A 239 -11.79 -19.97 10.10
N VAL A 240 -11.03 -19.20 9.31
CA VAL A 240 -11.58 -18.21 8.37
C VAL A 240 -12.49 -18.89 7.35
N ARG A 241 -12.08 -20.05 6.79
CA ARG A 241 -12.91 -20.82 5.82
C ARG A 241 -14.22 -21.29 6.46
N GLN A 242 -14.20 -21.70 7.72
CA GLN A 242 -15.39 -22.19 8.44
C GLN A 242 -16.37 -21.07 8.79
N ARG A 243 -15.87 -19.93 9.27
CA ARG A 243 -16.72 -18.83 9.74
C ARG A 243 -17.13 -17.84 8.64
N GLY A 244 -16.43 -17.83 7.50
CA GLY A 244 -16.75 -16.97 6.36
C GLY A 244 -16.20 -15.53 6.43
N TRP A 245 -15.38 -15.21 7.43
CA TRP A 245 -14.79 -13.88 7.63
C TRP A 245 -13.45 -13.96 8.36
N SER A 246 -12.67 -12.89 8.34
CA SER A 246 -11.35 -12.79 8.95
C SER A 246 -11.16 -11.51 9.72
N THR A 247 -10.31 -11.54 10.76
CA THR A 247 -9.76 -10.37 11.46
C THR A 247 -8.24 -10.43 11.49
N ALA A 248 -7.61 -9.26 11.76
CA ALA A 248 -6.17 -9.13 11.94
C ALA A 248 -5.88 -8.08 13.04
N PRO A 249 -6.32 -8.35 14.30
CA PRO A 249 -6.16 -7.39 15.39
C PRO A 249 -4.69 -7.21 15.73
N ASP A 250 -4.23 -5.96 15.74
CA ASP A 250 -2.86 -5.57 16.09
C ASP A 250 -1.75 -6.18 15.21
N GLU A 251 -2.08 -6.89 14.13
CA GLU A 251 -1.09 -7.66 13.36
C GLU A 251 -0.22 -6.82 12.43
N VAL A 252 -0.75 -5.75 11.84
CA VAL A 252 0.02 -4.80 10.99
C VAL A 252 0.38 -3.53 11.75
N LEU A 253 -0.53 -3.06 12.60
CA LEU A 253 -0.37 -1.86 13.40
C LEU A 253 -1.10 -2.05 14.73
N THR A 254 -0.38 -1.87 15.84
CA THR A 254 -0.96 -1.94 17.18
C THR A 254 -2.09 -0.93 17.36
N GLY A 255 -3.21 -1.33 17.94
CA GLY A 255 -4.40 -0.52 18.13
C GLY A 255 -5.35 -0.52 16.94
N VAL A 256 -5.04 -1.25 15.86
CA VAL A 256 -5.86 -1.33 14.64
C VAL A 256 -6.33 -2.76 14.40
N ASN A 257 -7.58 -2.90 13.99
CA ASN A 257 -8.13 -4.14 13.50
C ASN A 257 -8.87 -3.93 12.17
N THR A 258 -9.01 -5.02 11.44
CA THR A 258 -9.72 -5.11 10.17
C THR A 258 -10.63 -6.32 10.24
N LEU A 259 -11.91 -6.17 9.86
CA LEU A 259 -12.85 -7.27 9.70
C LEU A 259 -13.18 -7.40 8.20
N ALA A 260 -12.82 -8.53 7.60
CA ALA A 260 -12.92 -8.78 6.16
C ALA A 260 -13.81 -9.98 5.83
N ALA A 261 -14.49 -9.91 4.66
CA ALA A 261 -15.31 -10.99 4.09
C ALA A 261 -15.04 -11.17 2.59
N PRO A 262 -15.22 -12.39 2.03
CA PRO A 262 -14.98 -12.69 0.63
C PRO A 262 -16.10 -12.18 -0.28
N ILE A 263 -15.73 -11.84 -1.53
CA ILE A 263 -16.65 -11.51 -2.63
C ILE A 263 -16.45 -12.53 -3.74
N PHE A 264 -17.53 -13.19 -4.13
CA PHE A 264 -17.51 -14.23 -5.16
C PHE A 264 -18.22 -13.80 -6.43
N ASP A 265 -17.78 -14.32 -7.57
CA ASP A 265 -18.47 -14.20 -8.86
C ASP A 265 -19.55 -15.29 -9.08
N HIS A 266 -20.17 -15.26 -10.26
CA HIS A 266 -21.21 -16.24 -10.68
C HIS A 266 -20.70 -17.69 -10.74
N ARG A 267 -19.39 -17.92 -10.70
CA ARG A 267 -18.76 -19.26 -10.71
C ARG A 267 -18.40 -19.73 -9.31
N GLY A 268 -18.61 -18.89 -8.29
CA GLY A 268 -18.13 -19.12 -6.94
C GLY A 268 -16.63 -18.89 -6.77
N THR A 269 -15.99 -18.23 -7.73
CA THR A 269 -14.58 -17.85 -7.64
C THR A 269 -14.44 -16.60 -6.79
N LEU A 270 -13.45 -16.56 -5.88
CA LEU A 270 -13.11 -15.37 -5.13
C LEU A 270 -12.57 -14.30 -6.09
N VAL A 271 -13.23 -13.17 -6.19
CA VAL A 271 -12.84 -12.04 -7.05
C VAL A 271 -12.43 -10.81 -6.28
N GLY A 272 -12.71 -10.77 -4.99
CA GLY A 272 -12.35 -9.65 -4.12
C GLY A 272 -12.59 -9.97 -2.66
N SER A 273 -12.19 -9.06 -1.80
CA SER A 273 -12.52 -9.06 -0.37
C SER A 273 -12.91 -7.66 0.07
N LEU A 274 -13.96 -7.57 0.88
CA LEU A 274 -14.47 -6.33 1.49
C LEU A 274 -14.06 -6.29 2.95
N ALA A 275 -13.70 -5.14 3.48
CA ALA A 275 -13.44 -4.99 4.91
C ALA A 275 -13.82 -3.62 5.46
N ILE A 276 -14.08 -3.59 6.77
CA ILE A 276 -14.01 -2.38 7.59
C ILE A 276 -12.68 -2.33 8.32
N VAL A 277 -12.12 -1.12 8.48
CA VAL A 277 -10.82 -0.87 9.13
C VAL A 277 -11.02 0.20 10.19
N GLY A 278 -10.50 -0.03 11.39
CA GLY A 278 -10.61 0.94 12.48
C GLY A 278 -9.79 0.57 13.70
N ALA A 279 -9.88 1.41 14.74
CA ALA A 279 -9.25 1.10 16.01
C ALA A 279 -9.88 -0.14 16.69
N THR A 280 -9.08 -0.89 17.44
CA THR A 280 -9.53 -2.10 18.16
C THR A 280 -10.66 -1.84 19.15
N GLN A 281 -10.82 -0.62 19.63
CA GLN A 281 -11.97 -0.22 20.46
C GLN A 281 -13.30 -0.22 19.70
N PHE A 282 -13.29 -0.04 18.36
CA PHE A 282 -14.48 -0.05 17.50
C PHE A 282 -14.64 -1.38 16.75
N ILE A 283 -13.52 -2.04 16.44
CA ILE A 283 -13.49 -3.36 15.83
C ILE A 283 -12.66 -4.27 16.77
N PRO A 284 -13.28 -4.87 17.80
CA PRO A 284 -12.54 -5.70 18.75
C PRO A 284 -11.98 -6.96 18.08
N PRO A 285 -10.98 -7.63 18.71
CA PRO A 285 -10.42 -8.90 18.20
C PRO A 285 -11.49 -9.96 17.92
N ASP A 286 -12.53 -9.98 18.75
CA ASP A 286 -13.74 -10.78 18.57
C ASP A 286 -14.93 -9.83 18.31
N PRO A 287 -15.21 -9.51 17.03
CA PRO A 287 -16.25 -8.56 16.69
C PRO A 287 -17.64 -9.10 17.01
N PRO A 288 -18.59 -8.24 17.46
CA PRO A 288 -19.95 -8.67 17.73
C PRO A 288 -20.65 -9.15 16.44
N ASP A 289 -21.56 -10.11 16.59
CA ASP A 289 -22.33 -10.71 15.47
C ASP A 289 -22.98 -9.68 14.57
N THR A 290 -23.45 -8.58 15.13
CA THR A 290 -24.05 -7.47 14.36
C THR A 290 -23.03 -6.84 13.39
N GLN A 291 -21.80 -6.64 13.84
CA GLN A 291 -20.75 -6.07 13.00
C GLN A 291 -20.28 -7.07 11.93
N VAL A 292 -20.16 -8.34 12.31
CA VAL A 292 -19.87 -9.43 11.37
C VAL A 292 -20.96 -9.52 10.30
N ALA A 293 -22.24 -9.47 10.69
CA ALA A 293 -23.38 -9.53 9.78
C ALA A 293 -23.41 -8.35 8.79
N GLU A 294 -23.03 -7.14 9.23
CA GLU A 294 -22.90 -5.98 8.35
C GLU A 294 -21.88 -6.19 7.25
N VAL A 295 -20.68 -6.66 7.60
CA VAL A 295 -19.58 -6.87 6.63
C VAL A 295 -19.89 -8.06 5.72
N THR A 296 -20.25 -9.21 6.28
CA THR A 296 -20.54 -10.42 5.49
C THR A 296 -21.79 -10.26 4.63
N GLY A 297 -22.84 -9.62 5.17
CA GLY A 297 -24.06 -9.30 4.44
C GLY A 297 -23.81 -8.36 3.26
N THR A 298 -22.96 -7.34 3.44
CA THR A 298 -22.56 -6.43 2.35
C THR A 298 -21.74 -7.17 1.28
N ALA A 299 -20.75 -7.98 1.67
CA ALA A 299 -19.98 -8.79 0.73
C ALA A 299 -20.88 -9.77 -0.05
N ALA A 300 -21.88 -10.37 0.60
CA ALA A 300 -22.86 -11.22 -0.06
C ALA A 300 -23.77 -10.45 -1.02
N ARG A 301 -24.17 -9.20 -0.74
CA ARG A 301 -24.93 -8.36 -1.69
C ARG A 301 -24.11 -8.04 -2.93
N ILE A 302 -22.84 -7.65 -2.75
CA ILE A 302 -21.91 -7.44 -3.87
C ILE A 302 -21.75 -8.73 -4.69
N SER A 303 -21.54 -9.88 -4.05
CA SER A 303 -21.42 -11.16 -4.73
C SER A 303 -22.68 -11.51 -5.53
N ARG A 304 -23.88 -11.26 -5.00
CA ARG A 304 -25.14 -11.46 -5.73
C ARG A 304 -25.26 -10.56 -6.96
N SER A 305 -24.81 -9.30 -6.89
CA SER A 305 -24.79 -8.42 -8.07
C SER A 305 -23.79 -8.87 -9.14
N LEU A 306 -22.78 -9.67 -8.76
CA LEU A 306 -21.86 -10.36 -9.66
C LEU A 306 -22.37 -11.73 -10.12
N GLY A 307 -23.64 -12.07 -9.79
CA GLY A 307 -24.30 -13.29 -10.22
C GLY A 307 -24.06 -14.50 -9.32
N TRP A 308 -23.39 -14.36 -8.18
CA TRP A 308 -23.21 -15.45 -7.22
C TRP A 308 -24.56 -15.89 -6.62
N ARG A 309 -24.76 -17.19 -6.56
CA ARG A 309 -25.90 -17.84 -5.90
C ARG A 309 -25.36 -18.83 -4.89
N SER A 310 -25.62 -18.56 -3.60
CA SER A 310 -25.29 -19.48 -2.49
C SER A 310 -26.14 -20.74 -2.52
#